data_26e3f013e7c38e75d376fbf940b7fb77
#
_entry.id   26e3f013e7c38e75d376fbf940b7fb77
#
_cell.length_a   1.000
_cell.length_b   1.000
_cell.length_c   1.000
_cell.angle_alpha   90.00
_cell.angle_beta   90.00
_cell.angle_gamma   90.00
#
_symmetry.space_group_name_H-M   'P 1'
#
loop_
_entity.id
_entity.type
_entity.pdbx_description
1 polymer ?
#
loop_
_entity_poly.entity_id
_entity_poly.type
_entity_poly.pdbx_seq_one_letter_code
_entity_poly.pdbx_strand_id
1 'polypeptide(L)'
;METSTILYIILGILVLVLLLQKKRIDKNEEFDSYADEKNEWSKLTSFSELKILSKYAGELRFGPAFIHIKTEPKNAFGKEFYGDWFFRTENGVYLQKWNSNPIKSGVHTKANNDLIYYDRLKNKTKVLETGIKSFHWSIEKDGNNGLTLISDNGKTKNRIKITNANNV
;
A
#
# COMPACT_ATOMS: atom_id res chain seq x y z
N MET A 1 -33.73 19.69 -35.32
CA MET A 1 -33.70 19.40 -33.86
C MET A 1 -33.75 20.75 -33.18
N GLU A 2 -34.78 21.01 -32.37
CA GLU A 2 -34.97 22.32 -31.76
C GLU A 2 -33.85 22.65 -30.78
N THR A 3 -33.44 23.92 -30.75
CA THR A 3 -32.35 24.42 -29.86
C THR A 3 -32.60 24.09 -28.39
N SER A 4 -33.85 24.01 -27.98
CA SER A 4 -34.28 23.57 -26.63
C SER A 4 -33.87 22.13 -26.30
N THR A 5 -33.99 21.20 -27.26
CA THR A 5 -33.63 19.79 -27.06
C THR A 5 -32.09 19.62 -26.82
N ILE A 6 -31.30 20.35 -27.56
CA ILE A 6 -29.83 20.38 -27.42
C ILE A 6 -29.44 20.90 -26.01
N LEU A 7 -30.11 21.97 -25.55
CA LEU A 7 -29.86 22.56 -24.25
C LEU A 7 -30.13 21.57 -23.10
N TYR A 8 -31.24 20.81 -23.16
CA TYR A 8 -31.57 19.79 -22.16
C TYR A 8 -30.58 18.64 -22.15
N ILE A 9 -30.05 18.21 -23.30
CA ILE A 9 -29.03 17.17 -23.39
C ILE A 9 -27.72 17.64 -22.73
N ILE A 10 -27.29 18.88 -23.02
CA ILE A 10 -26.07 19.44 -22.41
C ILE A 10 -26.24 19.56 -20.89
N LEU A 11 -27.40 20.04 -20.41
CA LEU A 11 -27.66 20.17 -18.99
C LEU A 11 -27.66 18.80 -18.29
N GLY A 12 -28.22 17.79 -18.93
CA GLY A 12 -28.22 16.39 -18.40
C GLY A 12 -26.81 15.83 -18.29
N ILE A 13 -25.97 16.04 -19.29
CA ILE A 13 -24.56 15.61 -19.25
C ILE A 13 -23.80 16.34 -18.14
N LEU A 14 -24.03 17.65 -17.98
CA LEU A 14 -23.37 18.44 -16.94
C LEU A 14 -23.73 17.92 -15.54
N VAL A 15 -25.02 17.66 -15.29
CA VAL A 15 -25.49 17.09 -14.01
C VAL A 15 -24.87 15.71 -13.77
N LEU A 16 -24.81 14.87 -14.80
CA LEU A 16 -24.19 13.54 -14.68
C LEU A 16 -22.69 13.64 -14.32
N VAL A 17 -21.97 14.55 -14.94
CA VAL A 17 -20.54 14.79 -14.64
C VAL A 17 -20.38 15.27 -13.21
N LEU A 18 -21.21 16.20 -12.75
CA LEU A 18 -21.18 16.70 -11.36
C LEU A 18 -21.48 15.58 -10.35
N LEU A 19 -22.46 14.71 -10.63
CA LEU A 19 -22.77 13.56 -9.77
C LEU A 19 -21.61 12.54 -9.72
N LEU A 20 -20.95 12.30 -10.84
CA LEU A 20 -19.78 11.41 -10.91
C LEU A 20 -18.57 12.01 -10.17
N GLN A 21 -18.38 13.33 -10.25
CA GLN A 21 -17.34 14.03 -9.48
C GLN A 21 -17.64 13.98 -7.98
N LYS A 22 -18.89 14.25 -7.56
CA LYS A 22 -19.31 14.14 -6.16
C LYS A 22 -19.05 12.73 -5.61
N LYS A 23 -19.43 11.68 -6.35
CA LYS A 23 -19.18 10.29 -5.96
C LYS A 23 -17.67 9.96 -5.85
N ARG A 24 -16.81 10.64 -6.63
CA ARG A 24 -15.34 10.55 -6.49
C ARG A 24 -14.82 11.25 -5.24
N ILE A 25 -15.37 12.42 -4.92
CA ILE A 25 -15.01 13.22 -3.73
C ILE A 25 -15.43 12.46 -2.47
N ASP A 26 -16.69 11.99 -2.40
CA ASP A 26 -17.20 11.23 -1.26
C ASP A 26 -16.37 9.95 -0.99
N LYS A 27 -15.92 9.25 -2.04
CA LYS A 27 -15.00 8.10 -1.87
C LYS A 27 -13.61 8.51 -1.34
N ASN A 28 -13.16 9.72 -1.65
CA ASN A 28 -11.88 10.23 -1.14
C ASN A 28 -11.99 10.68 0.32
N GLU A 29 -13.10 11.31 0.70
CA GLU A 29 -13.39 11.71 2.08
C GLU A 29 -13.59 10.50 2.99
N GLU A 30 -14.33 9.48 2.55
CA GLU A 30 -14.50 8.24 3.32
C GLU A 30 -13.18 7.51 3.57
N PHE A 31 -12.22 7.62 2.64
CA PHE A 31 -10.89 7.07 2.83
C PHE A 31 -10.06 7.85 3.85
N ASP A 32 -10.19 9.18 3.91
CA ASP A 32 -9.49 10.05 4.85
C ASP A 32 -10.14 10.10 6.25
N SER A 33 -11.44 9.80 6.36
CA SER A 33 -12.19 9.85 7.64
C SER A 33 -11.79 8.75 8.64
N TYR A 34 -11.12 7.69 8.20
CA TYR A 34 -10.56 6.64 9.08
C TYR A 34 -9.20 7.01 9.67
N ALA A 35 -8.63 8.13 9.26
CA ALA A 35 -7.41 8.64 9.87
C ALA A 35 -7.79 9.49 11.08
N ASP A 36 -7.42 9.03 12.26
CA ASP A 36 -7.49 9.85 13.48
C ASP A 36 -6.88 11.23 13.16
N GLU A 37 -7.54 12.33 13.52
CA GLU A 37 -7.09 13.71 13.27
C GLU A 37 -5.67 13.98 13.81
N LYS A 38 -5.23 13.18 14.78
CA LYS A 38 -3.87 13.22 15.35
C LYS A 38 -2.85 12.41 14.57
N ASN A 39 -3.26 11.66 13.57
CA ASN A 39 -2.39 10.76 12.86
C ASN A 39 -1.80 11.42 11.61
N GLU A 40 -0.66 12.06 11.79
CA GLU A 40 0.07 12.72 10.73
C GLU A 40 0.98 11.77 9.96
N TRP A 41 1.37 12.19 8.75
CA TRP A 41 2.40 11.50 7.98
C TRP A 41 3.75 11.60 8.69
N SER A 42 4.32 10.47 9.06
CA SER A 42 5.63 10.36 9.69
C SER A 42 6.64 9.73 8.73
N LYS A 43 7.92 9.99 8.95
CA LYS A 43 8.97 9.41 8.14
C LYS A 43 9.15 7.93 8.46
N LEU A 44 8.89 7.05 7.49
CA LEU A 44 9.22 5.64 7.56
C LEU A 44 10.71 5.41 7.27
N THR A 45 11.20 5.97 6.15
CA THR A 45 12.62 5.95 5.76
C THR A 45 12.90 7.03 4.71
N SER A 46 14.18 7.22 4.33
CA SER A 46 14.55 8.21 3.31
C SER A 46 15.79 7.79 2.52
N PHE A 47 15.91 8.32 1.28
CA PHE A 47 17.07 8.20 0.41
C PHE A 47 17.36 9.58 -0.13
N SER A 48 18.51 10.18 0.22
CA SER A 48 18.83 11.55 -0.22
C SER A 48 17.60 12.48 -0.20
N GLU A 49 17.07 12.83 -1.37
CA GLU A 49 15.92 13.73 -1.53
C GLU A 49 14.54 13.02 -1.53
N LEU A 50 14.51 11.69 -1.60
CA LEU A 50 13.30 10.90 -1.59
C LEU A 50 12.93 10.52 -0.15
N LYS A 51 11.73 10.88 0.27
CA LYS A 51 11.15 10.45 1.55
C LYS A 51 10.09 9.40 1.31
N ILE A 52 10.08 8.37 2.13
CA ILE A 52 8.99 7.41 2.26
C ILE A 52 8.32 7.70 3.59
N LEU A 53 7.06 8.04 3.53
CA LEU A 53 6.24 8.42 4.67
C LEU A 53 5.19 7.34 4.92
N SER A 54 4.83 7.18 6.17
CA SER A 54 3.76 6.31 6.62
C SER A 54 2.73 7.09 7.43
N LYS A 55 1.49 6.65 7.35
CA LYS A 55 0.39 7.13 8.18
C LYS A 55 -0.34 5.92 8.76
N TYR A 56 -0.52 5.90 10.08
CA TYR A 56 -1.27 4.84 10.74
C TYR A 56 -2.71 4.80 10.20
N ALA A 57 -3.22 3.62 9.92
CA ALA A 57 -4.56 3.42 9.39
C ALA A 57 -5.42 2.53 10.30
N GLY A 58 -4.79 1.86 11.26
CA GLY A 58 -5.46 1.03 12.24
C GLY A 58 -4.64 -0.19 12.65
N GLU A 59 -5.27 -1.06 13.44
CA GLU A 59 -4.69 -2.33 13.86
C GLU A 59 -5.77 -3.40 13.95
N LEU A 60 -5.40 -4.65 13.78
CA LEU A 60 -6.27 -5.76 14.10
C LEU A 60 -6.32 -5.96 15.61
N ARG A 61 -7.48 -6.32 16.14
CA ARG A 61 -7.60 -6.67 17.56
C ARG A 61 -6.60 -7.78 17.91
N PHE A 62 -5.63 -7.47 18.78
CA PHE A 62 -4.51 -8.35 19.13
C PHE A 62 -3.65 -8.79 17.93
N GLY A 63 -3.60 -8.00 16.88
CA GLY A 63 -2.89 -8.29 15.65
C GLY A 63 -1.96 -7.15 15.21
N PRO A 64 -1.40 -7.26 14.00
CA PRO A 64 -0.50 -6.23 13.47
C PRO A 64 -1.22 -4.94 13.14
N ALA A 65 -0.48 -3.83 13.25
CA ALA A 65 -0.89 -2.56 12.72
C ALA A 65 -0.87 -2.56 11.18
N PHE A 66 -1.66 -1.68 10.60
CA PHE A 66 -1.61 -1.40 9.17
C PHE A 66 -1.53 0.10 8.93
N ILE A 67 -0.84 0.45 7.84
CA ILE A 67 -0.47 1.82 7.51
C ILE A 67 -0.76 2.12 6.04
N HIS A 68 -0.87 3.39 5.72
CA HIS A 68 -0.72 3.89 4.36
C HIS A 68 0.71 4.34 4.12
N ILE A 69 1.17 4.26 2.89
CA ILE A 69 2.51 4.68 2.48
C ILE A 69 2.40 5.67 1.32
N LYS A 70 3.25 6.70 1.32
CA LYS A 70 3.48 7.57 0.19
C LYS A 70 4.96 7.92 0.04
N THR A 71 5.34 8.36 -1.14
CA THR A 71 6.65 8.94 -1.42
C THR A 71 6.56 10.41 -1.75
N GLU A 72 7.59 11.16 -1.38
CA GLU A 72 7.78 12.56 -1.75
C GLU A 72 9.16 12.72 -2.41
N PRO A 73 9.29 13.54 -3.50
CA PRO A 73 8.29 14.51 -4.00
C PRO A 73 7.17 13.91 -4.87
N LYS A 74 7.36 12.71 -5.45
CA LYS A 74 6.37 12.07 -6.33
C LYS A 74 5.88 10.77 -5.72
N ASN A 75 4.56 10.66 -5.47
CA ASN A 75 3.99 9.46 -4.88
C ASN A 75 3.98 8.28 -5.88
N ALA A 76 4.58 7.16 -5.44
CA ALA A 76 4.62 5.89 -6.17
C ALA A 76 3.58 4.87 -5.67
N PHE A 77 2.91 5.16 -4.56
CA PHE A 77 1.98 4.26 -3.91
C PHE A 77 0.54 4.71 -4.14
N GLY A 78 -0.38 3.72 -4.17
CA GLY A 78 -1.81 3.96 -4.21
C GLY A 78 -2.41 4.11 -2.80
N LYS A 79 -3.71 3.82 -2.71
CA LYS A 79 -4.48 3.83 -1.45
C LYS A 79 -4.52 2.45 -0.77
N GLU A 80 -3.51 1.62 -1.01
CA GLU A 80 -3.42 0.29 -0.42
C GLU A 80 -3.02 0.35 1.04
N PHE A 81 -3.24 -0.76 1.73
CA PHE A 81 -2.79 -0.97 3.10
C PHE A 81 -1.50 -1.78 3.10
N TYR A 82 -0.63 -1.41 4.03
CA TYR A 82 0.66 -2.06 4.26
C TYR A 82 0.75 -2.46 5.73
N GLY A 83 1.52 -3.51 6.02
CA GLY A 83 1.97 -3.78 7.38
C GLY A 83 3.00 -2.75 7.83
N ASP A 84 3.31 -2.76 9.11
CA ASP A 84 4.34 -1.90 9.71
C ASP A 84 5.78 -2.43 9.47
N TRP A 85 5.89 -3.61 8.82
CA TRP A 85 7.17 -4.20 8.49
C TRP A 85 7.74 -3.64 7.18
N PHE A 86 9.02 -3.28 7.21
CA PHE A 86 9.80 -2.94 6.03
C PHE A 86 11.27 -3.33 6.17
N PHE A 87 11.94 -3.50 5.05
CA PHE A 87 13.38 -3.72 5.00
C PHE A 87 14.02 -2.84 3.93
N ARG A 88 14.91 -1.93 4.37
CA ARG A 88 15.59 -0.98 3.49
C ARG A 88 16.85 -1.59 2.90
N THR A 89 17.05 -1.38 1.59
CA THR A 89 18.31 -1.63 0.88
C THR A 89 18.87 -0.30 0.35
N GLU A 90 19.98 -0.36 -0.33
CA GLU A 90 20.57 0.81 -1.00
C GLU A 90 19.62 1.37 -2.09
N ASN A 91 19.01 0.50 -2.90
CA ASN A 91 18.25 0.87 -4.08
C ASN A 91 16.73 0.87 -3.89
N GLY A 92 16.24 0.56 -2.71
CA GLY A 92 14.81 0.54 -2.47
C GLY A 92 14.39 -0.03 -1.13
N VAL A 93 13.11 -0.38 -1.05
CA VAL A 93 12.50 -0.88 0.18
C VAL A 93 11.60 -2.08 -0.11
N TYR A 94 11.78 -3.15 0.63
CA TYR A 94 10.82 -4.24 0.70
C TYR A 94 9.73 -3.89 1.70
N LEU A 95 8.49 -4.15 1.33
CA LEU A 95 7.31 -3.80 2.10
C LEU A 95 6.34 -4.98 2.14
N GLN A 96 5.59 -5.05 3.23
CA GLN A 96 4.49 -5.97 3.42
C GLN A 96 3.19 -5.29 2.99
N LYS A 97 2.61 -5.72 1.87
CA LYS A 97 1.34 -5.18 1.37
C LYS A 97 0.19 -6.12 1.72
N TRP A 98 -0.88 -5.59 2.29
CA TRP A 98 -2.12 -6.34 2.49
C TRP A 98 -2.82 -6.59 1.15
N ASN A 99 -3.20 -7.82 0.89
CA ASN A 99 -3.95 -8.17 -0.32
C ASN A 99 -5.46 -7.98 -0.19
N SER A 100 -5.92 -7.57 0.98
CA SER A 100 -7.32 -7.26 1.27
C SER A 100 -7.42 -6.04 2.16
N ASN A 101 -8.59 -5.40 2.19
CA ASN A 101 -8.82 -4.27 3.08
C ASN A 101 -8.98 -4.77 4.53
N PRO A 102 -8.04 -4.48 5.45
CA PRO A 102 -8.07 -4.96 6.82
C PRO A 102 -9.20 -4.35 7.68
N ILE A 103 -9.80 -3.26 7.23
CA ILE A 103 -10.91 -2.58 7.95
C ILE A 103 -12.23 -3.34 7.78
N LYS A 104 -12.38 -4.11 6.70
CA LYS A 104 -13.62 -4.86 6.45
C LYS A 104 -13.74 -6.04 7.39
N SER A 105 -14.89 -6.17 8.07
CA SER A 105 -15.18 -7.31 8.95
C SER A 105 -15.07 -8.65 8.22
N GLY A 106 -14.57 -9.67 8.92
CA GLY A 106 -14.42 -11.03 8.40
C GLY A 106 -13.16 -11.31 7.58
N VAL A 107 -12.29 -10.32 7.40
CA VAL A 107 -11.04 -10.46 6.63
C VAL A 107 -9.94 -11.20 7.40
N HIS A 108 -9.98 -11.18 8.74
CA HIS A 108 -8.88 -11.65 9.60
C HIS A 108 -8.49 -13.12 9.39
N THR A 109 -9.43 -13.97 9.01
CA THR A 109 -9.17 -15.41 8.83
C THR A 109 -8.61 -15.76 7.44
N LYS A 110 -8.73 -14.85 6.47
CA LYS A 110 -8.31 -15.03 5.07
C LYS A 110 -7.28 -14.01 4.61
N ALA A 111 -6.91 -13.06 5.47
CA ALA A 111 -5.93 -12.06 5.13
C ALA A 111 -4.57 -12.70 4.87
N ASN A 112 -3.93 -12.29 3.82
CA ASN A 112 -2.56 -12.58 3.51
C ASN A 112 -1.87 -11.33 2.96
N ASN A 113 -0.56 -11.39 2.85
CA ASN A 113 0.26 -10.28 2.45
C ASN A 113 1.02 -10.62 1.18
N ASP A 114 1.33 -9.60 0.43
CA ASP A 114 2.23 -9.68 -0.70
C ASP A 114 3.55 -9.00 -0.32
N LEU A 115 4.67 -9.64 -0.69
CA LEU A 115 5.97 -9.00 -0.62
C LEU A 115 6.13 -8.13 -1.85
N ILE A 116 6.28 -6.84 -1.64
CA ILE A 116 6.56 -5.89 -2.70
C ILE A 116 7.94 -5.26 -2.52
N TYR A 117 8.54 -4.86 -3.62
CA TYR A 117 9.75 -4.04 -3.66
C TYR A 117 9.44 -2.70 -4.31
N TYR A 118 9.78 -1.62 -3.61
CA TYR A 118 9.79 -0.29 -4.18
C TYR A 118 11.22 0.05 -4.65
N ASP A 119 11.37 0.26 -5.96
CA ASP A 119 12.61 0.69 -6.60
C ASP A 119 12.66 2.23 -6.63
N ARG A 120 13.60 2.81 -5.89
CA ARG A 120 13.73 4.27 -5.78
C ARG A 120 14.20 4.93 -7.08
N LEU A 121 14.98 4.22 -7.88
CA LEU A 121 15.53 4.76 -9.13
C LEU A 121 14.47 4.83 -10.23
N LYS A 122 13.59 3.83 -10.26
CA LYS A 122 12.46 3.76 -11.22
C LYS A 122 11.20 4.46 -10.69
N ASN A 123 11.16 4.78 -9.40
CA ASN A 123 9.97 5.28 -8.68
C ASN A 123 8.74 4.39 -8.93
N LYS A 124 8.91 3.08 -8.80
CA LYS A 124 7.88 2.06 -9.06
C LYS A 124 7.92 0.94 -8.04
N THR A 125 6.77 0.32 -7.85
CA THR A 125 6.62 -0.89 -7.06
C THR A 125 6.56 -2.13 -7.95
N LYS A 126 7.08 -3.26 -7.45
CA LYS A 126 6.99 -4.59 -8.07
C LYS A 126 6.57 -5.58 -7.01
N VAL A 127 5.59 -6.44 -7.34
CA VAL A 127 5.22 -7.58 -6.50
C VAL A 127 6.25 -8.68 -6.73
N LEU A 128 6.81 -9.22 -5.66
CA LEU A 128 7.81 -10.29 -5.69
C LEU A 128 7.22 -11.64 -5.29
N GLU A 129 6.35 -11.65 -4.30
CA GLU A 129 5.67 -12.85 -3.82
C GLU A 129 4.26 -12.50 -3.35
N THR A 130 3.31 -13.41 -3.48
CA THR A 130 1.92 -13.19 -3.12
C THR A 130 1.41 -14.23 -2.15
N GLY A 131 0.39 -13.89 -1.39
CA GLY A 131 -0.37 -14.85 -0.59
C GLY A 131 0.34 -15.36 0.65
N ILE A 132 1.29 -14.61 1.23
CA ILE A 132 2.00 -14.96 2.45
C ILE A 132 1.06 -14.82 3.65
N LYS A 133 0.79 -15.93 4.33
CA LYS A 133 -0.22 -16.01 5.40
C LYS A 133 0.24 -15.53 6.77
N SER A 134 1.45 -15.02 6.89
CA SER A 134 2.02 -14.53 8.15
C SER A 134 2.19 -13.02 8.11
N PHE A 135 2.08 -12.39 9.28
CA PHE A 135 2.35 -10.97 9.47
C PHE A 135 3.72 -10.71 10.10
N HIS A 136 4.35 -11.72 10.71
CA HIS A 136 5.68 -11.58 11.31
C HIS A 136 6.74 -11.96 10.29
N TRP A 137 7.46 -10.95 9.84
CA TRP A 137 8.48 -11.07 8.81
C TRP A 137 9.85 -10.63 9.33
N SER A 138 10.88 -11.31 8.89
CA SER A 138 12.27 -10.89 9.09
C SER A 138 13.10 -11.20 7.85
N ILE A 139 14.25 -10.53 7.70
CA ILE A 139 15.20 -10.81 6.63
C ILE A 139 16.44 -11.47 7.20
N GLU A 140 16.84 -12.57 6.59
CA GLU A 140 18.16 -13.15 6.74
C GLU A 140 19.01 -12.81 5.51
N LYS A 141 20.24 -12.38 5.75
CA LYS A 141 21.24 -12.15 4.69
C LYS A 141 22.11 -13.38 4.57
N ASP A 142 22.26 -13.94 3.40
CA ASP A 142 23.27 -14.96 3.14
C ASP A 142 24.62 -14.31 2.75
N GLY A 143 25.71 -15.09 2.85
CA GLY A 143 27.07 -14.59 2.63
C GLY A 143 27.35 -14.08 1.21
N ASN A 144 26.43 -14.28 0.26
CA ASN A 144 26.54 -13.90 -1.15
C ASN A 144 25.62 -12.72 -1.53
N ASN A 145 25.31 -11.84 -0.57
CA ASN A 145 24.36 -10.74 -0.75
C ASN A 145 22.92 -11.19 -1.11
N GLY A 146 22.61 -12.47 -0.98
CA GLY A 146 21.25 -12.98 -1.08
C GLY A 146 20.41 -12.56 0.11
N LEU A 147 19.13 -12.37 -0.12
CA LEU A 147 18.15 -12.09 0.92
C LEU A 147 17.15 -13.23 0.98
N THR A 148 16.80 -13.63 2.18
CA THR A 148 15.74 -14.61 2.43
C THR A 148 14.74 -14.01 3.39
N LEU A 149 13.48 -13.87 2.95
CA LEU A 149 12.38 -13.53 3.82
C LEU A 149 12.00 -14.72 4.66
N ILE A 150 11.96 -14.54 5.96
CA ILE A 150 11.40 -15.48 6.93
C ILE A 150 10.01 -14.98 7.30
N SER A 151 9.03 -15.81 7.06
CA SER A 151 7.62 -15.55 7.37
C SER A 151 7.20 -16.53 8.47
N ASP A 152 6.89 -16.02 9.66
CA ASP A 152 6.59 -16.82 10.87
C ASP A 152 5.13 -16.60 11.28
N ASN A 153 4.34 -17.66 11.37
CA ASN A 153 2.96 -17.61 11.85
C ASN A 153 2.78 -18.19 13.25
N GLY A 154 3.88 -18.39 13.98
CA GLY A 154 3.91 -18.97 15.32
C GLY A 154 3.87 -20.49 15.34
N LYS A 155 3.53 -21.16 14.22
CA LYS A 155 3.54 -22.63 14.08
C LYS A 155 4.55 -23.11 13.07
N THR A 156 4.70 -22.37 11.98
CA THR A 156 5.60 -22.70 10.86
C THR A 156 6.37 -21.47 10.44
N LYS A 157 7.64 -21.69 10.06
CA LYS A 157 8.50 -20.69 9.44
C LYS A 157 8.71 -21.04 7.99
N ASN A 158 8.27 -20.17 7.11
CA ASN A 158 8.50 -20.30 5.69
C ASN A 158 9.69 -19.43 5.27
N ARG A 159 10.53 -19.95 4.37
CA ARG A 159 11.72 -19.28 3.84
C ARG A 159 11.51 -18.99 2.36
N ILE A 160 11.53 -17.73 1.99
CA ILE A 160 11.32 -17.27 0.63
C ILE A 160 12.59 -16.57 0.17
N LYS A 161 13.31 -17.18 -0.78
CA LYS A 161 14.49 -16.54 -1.38
C LYS A 161 14.05 -15.34 -2.21
N ILE A 162 14.58 -14.18 -1.88
CA ILE A 162 14.37 -12.96 -2.64
C ILE A 162 15.47 -12.91 -3.70
N THR A 163 15.10 -13.18 -4.94
CA THR A 163 16.01 -12.99 -6.07
C THR A 163 16.28 -11.49 -6.20
N ASN A 164 17.56 -11.11 -6.20
CA ASN A 164 17.97 -9.70 -6.22
C ASN A 164 17.18 -8.92 -7.27
N ALA A 165 16.45 -7.91 -6.83
CA ALA A 165 15.70 -7.01 -7.72
C ALA A 165 16.62 -6.17 -8.64
N ASN A 166 17.95 -6.24 -8.44
CA ASN A 166 18.94 -5.51 -9.22
C ASN A 166 19.29 -6.17 -10.56
N ASN A 167 18.74 -7.35 -10.87
CA ASN A 167 19.07 -8.10 -12.10
C ASN A 167 17.91 -8.19 -13.11
N VAL A 168 17.00 -7.21 -13.10
CA VAL A 168 15.97 -7.12 -14.15
C VAL A 168 15.86 -5.70 -14.68
#